data_d93cca73a31ca9b7edc1a2c18a7a148f
#
_entry.id   d93cca73a31ca9b7edc1a2c18a7a148f
#
_cell.length_a   1.000
_cell.length_b   1.000
_cell.length_c   1.000
_cell.angle_alpha   90.00
_cell.angle_beta   90.00
_cell.angle_gamma   90.00
#
_symmetry.space_group_name_H-M   'P 1'
#
loop_
_entity.id
_entity.type
_entity.pdbx_description
1 polymer ?
#
loop_
_entity_poly.entity_id
_entity_poly.type
_entity_poly.pdbx_seq_one_letter_code
_entity_poly.pdbx_strand_id
1 'polypeptide(L)'
;MLERLEASAWLGFDVPDVVRHELQFEEVLGVIDAVYEYTPAAFTNGATQNEAGQNVGSCKLLGWALLRGLSREEVLRAFGQHYRDLDPEGTSHPNIRAVMEHGLDKVVFASPPLTPR
;
A
#
# COMPACT_ATOMS: atom_id res chain seq x y z
N MET A 1 -3.50 19.39 -3.94
CA MET A 1 -4.89 19.16 -4.36
C MET A 1 -5.63 18.13 -3.52
N LEU A 2 -5.05 16.96 -3.31
CA LEU A 2 -5.70 15.93 -2.50
C LEU A 2 -5.99 16.40 -1.07
N GLU A 3 -5.10 17.18 -0.50
CA GLU A 3 -5.21 17.68 0.86
C GLU A 3 -6.40 18.62 1.08
N ARG A 4 -7.04 19.06 0.01
CA ARG A 4 -8.19 19.94 0.12
C ARG A 4 -9.53 19.21 0.15
N LEU A 5 -9.50 17.89 0.04
CA LEU A 5 -10.71 17.10 0.02
C LEU A 5 -11.09 16.70 1.45
N GLU A 6 -12.40 16.69 1.70
CA GLU A 6 -12.92 16.13 2.95
C GLU A 6 -12.74 14.62 2.96
N ALA A 7 -12.72 14.03 4.16
CA ALA A 7 -12.58 12.58 4.27
C ALA A 7 -13.64 11.83 3.47
N SER A 8 -14.86 12.35 3.43
CA SER A 8 -15.94 11.74 2.66
C SER A 8 -15.68 11.78 1.16
N ALA A 9 -14.94 12.80 0.69
CA ALA A 9 -14.57 12.88 -0.72
C ALA A 9 -13.49 11.85 -1.07
N TRP A 10 -12.62 11.52 -0.10
CA TRP A 10 -11.59 10.51 -0.31
C TRP A 10 -12.18 9.12 -0.55
N LEU A 11 -13.39 8.86 -0.09
CA LEU A 11 -14.04 7.58 -0.34
C LEU A 11 -14.26 7.32 -1.82
N GLY A 12 -14.36 8.40 -2.62
CA GLY A 12 -14.46 8.28 -4.08
C GLY A 12 -13.11 8.31 -4.79
N PHE A 13 -12.02 8.56 -4.06
CA PHE A 13 -10.67 8.55 -4.62
C PHE A 13 -10.21 7.10 -4.75
N ASP A 14 -10.15 6.64 -5.95
CA ASP A 14 -10.00 5.22 -6.22
C ASP A 14 -8.68 4.90 -6.91
N VAL A 15 -8.45 3.62 -7.10
CA VAL A 15 -7.24 3.08 -7.72
C VAL A 15 -6.88 3.77 -9.02
N PRO A 16 -7.81 4.00 -9.98
CA PRO A 16 -7.45 4.69 -11.22
C PRO A 16 -6.87 6.07 -10.99
N ASP A 17 -7.30 6.76 -9.94
CA ASP A 17 -6.79 8.10 -9.65
C ASP A 17 -5.34 8.05 -9.15
N VAL A 18 -5.03 7.07 -8.30
CA VAL A 18 -3.68 6.87 -7.79
C VAL A 18 -2.72 6.57 -8.94
N VAL A 19 -3.11 5.66 -9.82
CA VAL A 19 -2.26 5.22 -10.94
C VAL A 19 -2.06 6.35 -11.94
N ARG A 20 -3.14 7.05 -12.28
CA ARG A 20 -3.12 8.10 -13.29
C ARG A 20 -2.24 9.28 -12.91
N HIS A 21 -2.24 9.64 -11.63
CA HIS A 21 -1.52 10.84 -11.17
C HIS A 21 -0.07 10.57 -10.77
N GLU A 22 0.38 9.33 -10.83
CA GLU A 22 1.75 8.95 -10.46
C GLU A 22 2.16 9.55 -9.11
N LEU A 23 1.30 9.38 -8.12
CA LEU A 23 1.53 9.97 -6.81
C LEU A 23 2.80 9.41 -6.15
N GLN A 24 3.39 10.22 -5.29
CA GLN A 24 4.46 9.73 -4.43
C GLN A 24 3.87 8.80 -3.37
N PHE A 25 4.68 7.90 -2.84
CA PHE A 25 4.24 6.94 -1.83
C PHE A 25 3.57 7.63 -0.65
N GLU A 26 4.17 8.74 -0.17
CA GLU A 26 3.64 9.49 0.96
C GLU A 26 2.26 10.08 0.69
N GLU A 27 2.00 10.45 -0.55
CA GLU A 27 0.69 10.97 -0.94
C GLU A 27 -0.36 9.87 -0.90
N VAL A 28 -0.01 8.67 -1.33
CA VAL A 28 -0.91 7.51 -1.27
C VAL A 28 -1.22 7.18 0.19
N LEU A 29 -0.20 7.19 1.06
CA LEU A 29 -0.42 6.96 2.47
C LEU A 29 -1.31 8.02 3.10
N GLY A 30 -1.18 9.27 2.66
CA GLY A 30 -2.05 10.35 3.11
C GLY A 30 -3.52 10.10 2.79
N VAL A 31 -3.80 9.58 1.60
CA VAL A 31 -5.16 9.22 1.20
C VAL A 31 -5.68 8.09 2.10
N ILE A 32 -4.86 7.07 2.33
CA ILE A 32 -5.24 5.94 3.17
C ILE A 32 -5.55 6.42 4.59
N ASP A 33 -4.68 7.26 5.15
CA ASP A 33 -4.87 7.78 6.51
C ASP A 33 -6.10 8.67 6.65
N ALA A 34 -6.51 9.32 5.56
CA ALA A 34 -7.71 10.16 5.58
C ALA A 34 -8.99 9.33 5.69
N VAL A 35 -8.98 8.12 5.18
CA VAL A 35 -10.18 7.25 5.08
C VAL A 35 -10.17 6.16 6.14
N TYR A 36 -9.00 5.66 6.52
CA TYR A 36 -8.87 4.50 7.41
C TYR A 36 -8.07 4.83 8.66
N GLU A 37 -8.41 4.13 9.72
CA GLU A 37 -7.61 4.15 10.94
C GLU A 37 -6.66 2.96 10.92
N TYR A 38 -5.37 3.22 11.16
CA TYR A 38 -4.35 2.19 11.15
C TYR A 38 -4.21 1.55 12.53
N THR A 39 -4.15 0.22 12.55
CA THR A 39 -3.83 -0.56 13.74
C THR A 39 -2.66 -1.46 13.40
N PRO A 40 -1.54 -1.39 14.13
CA PRO A 40 -0.39 -2.24 13.82
C PRO A 40 -0.77 -3.71 13.77
N ALA A 41 -0.30 -4.40 12.72
CA ALA A 41 -0.58 -5.82 12.52
C ALA A 41 0.63 -6.48 11.89
N ALA A 42 0.94 -7.67 12.33
CA ALA A 42 1.96 -8.48 11.70
C ALA A 42 1.42 -9.01 10.38
N PHE A 43 2.30 -9.16 9.40
CA PHE A 43 1.90 -9.74 8.12
C PHE A 43 3.07 -10.41 7.43
N THR A 44 2.76 -11.35 6.57
CA THR A 44 3.75 -11.99 5.70
C THR A 44 3.45 -11.61 4.26
N ASN A 45 4.49 -11.56 3.44
CA ASN A 45 4.39 -11.23 2.03
C ASN A 45 5.40 -12.11 1.31
N GLY A 46 4.95 -13.25 0.82
CA GLY A 46 5.85 -14.29 0.35
C GLY A 46 6.73 -14.78 1.49
N ALA A 47 8.04 -14.74 1.29
CA ALA A 47 9.01 -15.14 2.33
C ALA A 47 9.31 -14.01 3.32
N THR A 48 8.79 -12.82 3.08
CA THR A 48 9.08 -11.64 3.91
C THR A 48 8.13 -11.62 5.10
N GLN A 49 8.70 -11.62 6.30
CA GLN A 49 7.92 -11.53 7.54
C GLN A 49 8.05 -10.13 8.11
N ASN A 50 6.92 -9.54 8.48
CA ASN A 50 6.87 -8.19 9.03
C ASN A 50 6.13 -8.24 10.35
N GLU A 51 6.77 -7.75 11.42
CA GLU A 51 6.13 -7.71 12.73
C GLU A 51 5.25 -6.47 12.84
N ALA A 52 4.32 -6.50 13.79
CA ALA A 52 3.45 -5.35 14.03
C ALA A 52 4.32 -4.11 14.31
N GLY A 53 4.06 -3.03 13.59
CA GLY A 53 4.83 -1.79 13.70
C GLY A 53 6.06 -1.72 12.82
N GLN A 54 6.40 -2.80 12.11
CA GLN A 54 7.45 -2.78 11.09
C GLN A 54 6.86 -2.49 9.74
N ASN A 55 7.64 -1.78 8.90
CA ASN A 55 7.24 -1.47 7.53
C ASN A 55 5.82 -0.91 7.47
N VAL A 56 5.56 0.10 8.30
CA VAL A 56 4.23 0.68 8.48
C VAL A 56 3.62 1.13 7.16
N GLY A 57 4.41 1.78 6.30
CA GLY A 57 3.93 2.23 5.01
C GLY A 57 3.45 1.07 4.13
N SER A 58 4.27 0.00 4.05
CA SER A 58 3.89 -1.19 3.28
C SER A 58 2.67 -1.88 3.89
N CYS A 59 2.59 -1.91 5.22
CA CYS A 59 1.45 -2.49 5.92
C CYS A 59 0.15 -1.77 5.53
N LYS A 60 0.16 -0.45 5.56
CA LYS A 60 -1.00 0.36 5.18
C LYS A 60 -1.36 0.15 3.71
N LEU A 61 -0.35 0.24 2.83
CA LEU A 61 -0.60 0.12 1.40
C LEU A 61 -1.14 -1.25 1.02
N LEU A 62 -0.52 -2.30 1.53
CA LEU A 62 -0.93 -3.66 1.21
C LEU A 62 -2.29 -3.99 1.80
N GLY A 63 -2.58 -3.49 3.01
CA GLY A 63 -3.91 -3.64 3.60
C GLY A 63 -4.97 -2.95 2.76
N TRP A 64 -4.70 -1.71 2.32
CA TRP A 64 -5.58 -0.97 1.44
C TRP A 64 -5.79 -1.70 0.11
N ALA A 65 -4.69 -2.20 -0.45
CA ALA A 65 -4.75 -2.92 -1.72
C ALA A 65 -5.65 -4.15 -1.66
N LEU A 66 -5.58 -4.90 -0.56
CA LEU A 66 -6.44 -6.06 -0.38
C LEU A 66 -7.90 -5.66 -0.24
N LEU A 67 -8.18 -4.59 0.52
CA LEU A 67 -9.55 -4.09 0.69
C LEU A 67 -10.15 -3.61 -0.61
N ARG A 68 -9.33 -3.03 -1.49
CA ARG A 68 -9.79 -2.45 -2.75
C ARG A 68 -9.66 -3.41 -3.93
N GLY A 69 -9.03 -4.55 -3.72
CA GLY A 69 -8.86 -5.53 -4.78
C GLY A 69 -7.93 -5.09 -5.91
N LEU A 70 -6.81 -4.46 -5.55
CA LEU A 70 -5.85 -3.97 -6.53
C LEU A 70 -5.15 -5.12 -7.25
N SER A 71 -4.85 -4.88 -8.54
CA SER A 71 -3.98 -5.78 -9.30
C SER A 71 -2.52 -5.57 -8.90
N ARG A 72 -1.65 -6.51 -9.30
CA ARG A 72 -0.20 -6.37 -9.08
C ARG A 72 0.31 -5.04 -9.61
N GLU A 73 -0.05 -4.70 -10.83
CA GLU A 73 0.38 -3.47 -11.48
C GLU A 73 -0.04 -2.24 -10.68
N GLU A 74 -1.28 -2.22 -10.23
CA GLU A 74 -1.81 -1.09 -9.46
C GLU A 74 -1.09 -0.94 -8.13
N VAL A 75 -0.82 -2.05 -7.45
CA VAL A 75 -0.09 -2.02 -6.17
C VAL A 75 1.31 -1.47 -6.37
N LEU A 76 2.01 -1.95 -7.41
CA LEU A 76 3.37 -1.50 -7.68
C LEU A 76 3.41 -0.01 -7.97
N ARG A 77 2.47 0.49 -8.76
CA ARG A 77 2.38 1.93 -9.03
C ARG A 77 2.07 2.73 -7.77
N ALA A 78 1.27 2.18 -6.88
CA ALA A 78 0.93 2.85 -5.63
C ALA A 78 2.13 2.97 -4.68
N PHE A 79 3.16 2.13 -4.82
CA PHE A 79 4.41 2.32 -4.09
C PHE A 79 5.18 3.56 -4.54
N GLY A 80 4.76 4.17 -5.64
CA GLY A 80 5.30 5.44 -6.09
C GLY A 80 6.77 5.38 -6.44
N GLN A 81 7.54 6.35 -5.96
CA GLN A 81 8.96 6.46 -6.27
C GLN A 81 9.75 5.24 -5.80
N HIS A 82 9.31 4.58 -4.73
CA HIS A 82 10.03 3.41 -4.21
C HIS A 82 10.04 2.27 -5.22
N TYR A 83 9.00 2.14 -6.02
CA TYR A 83 8.97 1.16 -7.10
C TYR A 83 9.69 1.69 -8.35
N ARG A 84 9.42 2.94 -8.72
CA ARG A 84 10.02 3.52 -9.93
C ARG A 84 11.53 3.56 -9.88
N ASP A 85 12.10 3.80 -8.70
CA ASP A 85 13.54 3.93 -8.50
C ASP A 85 14.19 2.64 -8.00
N LEU A 86 13.43 1.55 -7.96
CA LEU A 86 13.93 0.28 -7.44
C LEU A 86 15.03 -0.28 -8.33
N ASP A 87 16.16 -0.65 -7.70
CA ASP A 87 17.24 -1.33 -8.40
C ASP A 87 16.83 -2.77 -8.70
N PRO A 88 16.72 -3.16 -9.98
CA PRO A 88 16.27 -4.51 -10.32
C PRO A 88 17.18 -5.61 -9.78
N GLU A 89 18.46 -5.32 -9.54
CA GLU A 89 19.41 -6.32 -9.06
C GLU A 89 19.69 -6.21 -7.57
N GLY A 90 19.07 -5.27 -6.88
CA GLY A 90 19.27 -5.06 -5.45
C GLY A 90 18.40 -5.95 -4.60
N THR A 91 18.49 -5.75 -3.28
CA THR A 91 17.72 -6.52 -2.30
C THR A 91 16.86 -5.63 -1.39
N SER A 92 16.89 -4.32 -1.62
CA SER A 92 16.08 -3.38 -0.84
C SER A 92 14.59 -3.57 -1.13
N HIS A 93 13.75 -3.04 -0.25
CA HIS A 93 12.29 -3.06 -0.40
C HIS A 93 11.75 -4.47 -0.65
N PRO A 94 11.97 -5.41 0.28
CA PRO A 94 11.55 -6.80 0.06
C PRO A 94 10.05 -6.95 -0.16
N ASN A 95 9.23 -6.08 0.43
CA ASN A 95 7.79 -6.15 0.21
C ASN A 95 7.40 -5.79 -1.22
N ILE A 96 8.08 -4.82 -1.82
CA ILE A 96 7.84 -4.48 -3.23
C ILE A 96 8.24 -5.64 -4.13
N ARG A 97 9.41 -6.24 -3.87
CA ARG A 97 9.91 -7.37 -4.66
C ARG A 97 8.99 -8.58 -4.56
N ALA A 98 8.43 -8.83 -3.38
CA ALA A 98 7.48 -9.93 -3.21
C ALA A 98 6.20 -9.68 -4.03
N VAL A 99 5.73 -8.44 -4.10
CA VAL A 99 4.57 -8.10 -4.93
C VAL A 99 4.90 -8.27 -6.41
N MET A 100 6.11 -7.89 -6.83
CA MET A 100 6.53 -8.08 -8.22
C MET A 100 6.47 -9.56 -8.61
N GLU A 101 6.80 -10.44 -7.69
CA GLU A 101 6.82 -11.88 -7.95
C GLU A 101 5.45 -12.53 -7.79
N HIS A 102 4.71 -12.18 -6.74
CA HIS A 102 3.48 -12.90 -6.35
C HIS A 102 2.20 -12.07 -6.44
N GLY A 103 2.28 -10.78 -6.72
CA GLY A 103 1.12 -9.91 -6.59
C GLY A 103 0.70 -9.85 -5.12
N LEU A 104 -0.59 -9.93 -4.86
CA LEU A 104 -1.11 -9.94 -3.49
C LEU A 104 -1.40 -11.35 -2.97
N ASP A 105 -1.14 -12.38 -3.77
CA ASP A 105 -1.51 -13.74 -3.44
C ASP A 105 -0.86 -14.27 -2.17
N LYS A 106 0.31 -13.75 -1.83
CA LYS A 106 1.09 -14.21 -0.68
C LYS A 106 1.05 -13.24 0.50
N VAL A 107 0.18 -12.24 0.43
CA VAL A 107 0.04 -11.26 1.52
C VAL A 107 -1.00 -11.76 2.50
N VAL A 108 -0.58 -12.00 3.74
CA VAL A 108 -1.47 -12.50 4.79
C VAL A 108 -1.26 -11.67 6.05
N PHE A 109 -2.34 -11.07 6.56
CA PHE A 109 -2.31 -10.28 7.78
C PHE A 109 -2.80 -11.11 8.97
N ALA A 110 -2.14 -10.95 10.11
CA ALA A 110 -2.56 -11.59 11.35
C ALA A 110 -3.88 -10.99 11.87
N SER A 111 -4.10 -9.70 11.59
CA SER A 111 -5.34 -9.01 11.96
C SER A 111 -5.51 -7.84 10.99
N PRO A 112 -6.72 -7.28 10.85
CA PRO A 112 -6.94 -6.17 9.92
C PRO A 112 -6.12 -4.95 10.33
N PRO A 113 -5.25 -4.43 9.43
CA PRO A 113 -4.44 -3.24 9.74
C PRO A 113 -5.20 -1.93 9.53
N LEU A 114 -6.31 -1.95 8.81
CA LEU A 114 -7.07 -0.76 8.50
C LEU A 114 -8.55 -0.99 8.79
N THR A 115 -9.16 0.02 9.40
CA THR A 115 -10.61 0.04 9.60
C THR A 115 -11.13 1.39 9.10
N PRO A 116 -12.30 1.43 8.45
CA PRO A 116 -12.87 2.70 7.98
C PRO A 116 -13.10 3.68 9.12
N ARG A 117 -12.79 4.93 8.87
CA ARG A 117 -13.06 5.99 9.86
C ARG A 117 -14.52 6.31 9.98
#